data_fa0eef288dba1c7d273b85e8be4bbfcd
#
_entry.id   fa0eef288dba1c7d273b85e8be4bbfcd
#
_cell.length_a   1.000
_cell.length_b   1.000
_cell.length_c   1.000
_cell.angle_alpha   90.00
_cell.angle_beta   90.00
_cell.angle_gamma   90.00
#
_symmetry.space_group_name_H-M   'P 1'
#
loop_
_entity.id
_entity.type
_entity.pdbx_description
1 polymer ?
#
loop_
_entity_poly.entity_id
_entity_poly.type
_entity_poly.pdbx_seq_one_letter_code
_entity_poly.pdbx_strand_id
1 'polypeptide(L)' 'RRNTCVIPNGSKVQLLRQLSSSSCNGQWGYNRDQLWVDNGCRAEFTLY' A
#
# COMPACT_ATOMS: atom_id res chain seq x y z
N ARG A 1 8.11 -10.51 0.49
CA ARG A 1 8.86 -9.70 -0.45
C ARG A 1 8.19 -8.34 -0.63
N ARG A 2 8.96 -7.29 -0.44
CA ARG A 2 8.41 -5.92 -0.48
C ARG A 2 8.37 -5.39 -1.90
N ASN A 3 7.22 -4.83 -2.26
CA ASN A 3 7.06 -4.08 -3.51
C ASN A 3 6.78 -2.62 -3.17
N THR A 4 7.35 -1.73 -3.96
CA THR A 4 7.25 -0.29 -3.72
C THR A 4 6.72 0.39 -4.96
N CYS A 5 5.79 1.33 -4.76
CA CYS A 5 5.22 2.15 -5.83
C CYS A 5 5.47 3.62 -5.51
N VAL A 6 5.71 4.41 -6.56
CA VAL A 6 5.84 5.86 -6.42
C VAL A 6 4.45 6.48 -6.38
N ILE A 7 4.24 7.40 -5.44
CA ILE A 7 3.00 8.16 -5.33
C ILE A 7 3.34 9.65 -5.34
N PRO A 8 2.37 10.53 -5.62
CA PRO A 8 2.62 11.98 -5.59
C PRO A 8 3.07 12.41 -4.19
N ASN A 9 4.05 13.30 -4.16
CA ASN A 9 4.62 13.79 -2.91
C ASN A 9 3.55 14.47 -2.05
N GLY A 10 3.49 14.08 -0.78
CA GLY A 10 2.52 14.65 0.15
C GLY A 10 1.15 13.98 0.14
N SER A 11 0.97 12.95 -0.68
CA SER A 11 -0.28 12.19 -0.71
C SER A 11 -0.48 11.39 0.57
N LYS A 12 -1.73 11.24 0.96
CA LYS A 12 -2.14 10.29 1.99
C LYS A 12 -2.72 9.06 1.32
N VAL A 13 -2.61 7.92 1.98
CA VAL A 13 -3.03 6.64 1.41
C VAL A 13 -4.00 5.97 2.36
N GLN A 14 -5.09 5.46 1.82
CA GLN A 14 -6.06 4.67 2.56
C GLN A 14 -6.31 3.36 1.85
N LEU A 15 -6.32 2.27 2.62
CA LEU A 15 -6.67 0.95 2.09
C LEU A 15 -8.16 0.90 1.80
N LEU A 16 -8.52 0.61 0.56
CA LEU A 16 -9.92 0.48 0.17
C LEU A 16 -10.39 -0.96 0.27
N ARG A 17 -9.64 -1.89 -0.31
CA ARG A 17 -10.07 -3.28 -0.39
C ARG A 17 -8.86 -4.20 -0.55
N GLN A 18 -8.85 -5.28 0.21
CA GLN A 18 -7.84 -6.32 0.07
C GLN A 18 -8.23 -7.25 -1.09
N LEU A 19 -7.29 -7.48 -2.00
CA LEU A 19 -7.51 -8.34 -3.17
C LEU A 19 -6.91 -9.72 -2.98
N SER A 20 -5.91 -9.85 -2.12
CA SER A 20 -5.20 -11.11 -1.91
C SER A 20 -5.83 -11.92 -0.78
N SER A 21 -5.51 -13.20 -0.75
CA SER A 21 -5.84 -14.05 0.39
C SER A 21 -4.92 -13.79 1.57
N SER A 22 -3.75 -13.20 1.34
CA SER A 22 -2.82 -12.81 2.40
C SER A 22 -3.29 -11.50 3.03
N SER A 23 -3.24 -11.45 4.36
CA SER A 23 -3.66 -10.25 5.08
C SER A 23 -2.73 -9.09 4.79
N CYS A 24 -3.31 -7.91 4.58
CA CYS A 24 -2.55 -6.68 4.44
C CYS A 24 -2.35 -5.96 5.77
N ASN A 25 -2.88 -6.49 6.85
CA ASN A 25 -2.75 -5.88 8.16
C ASN A 25 -1.28 -5.86 8.59
N GLY A 26 -0.72 -4.66 8.74
CA GLY A 26 0.69 -4.51 9.09
C GLY A 26 1.65 -4.80 7.95
N GLN A 27 1.15 -5.09 6.75
CA GLN A 27 1.98 -5.48 5.61
C GLN A 27 2.01 -4.43 4.52
N TRP A 28 1.69 -3.19 4.85
CA TRP A 28 1.78 -2.07 3.93
C TRP A 28 2.04 -0.78 4.69
N GLY A 29 2.52 0.21 3.96
CA GLY A 29 2.73 1.52 4.53
C GLY A 29 3.10 2.51 3.44
N TYR A 30 3.28 3.76 3.82
CA TYR A 30 3.65 4.76 2.84
C TYR A 30 4.47 5.88 3.47
N ASN A 31 5.24 6.53 2.61
CA ASN A 31 5.99 7.75 2.91
C ASN A 31 5.45 8.89 2.07
N ARG A 32 6.21 9.99 1.99
CA ARG A 32 5.79 11.16 1.23
C ARG A 32 5.55 10.85 -0.24
N ASP A 33 6.37 9.97 -0.82
CA ASP A 33 6.39 9.73 -2.25
C ASP A 33 6.39 8.26 -2.62
N GLN A 34 6.24 7.36 -1.64
CA GLN A 34 6.28 5.93 -1.89
C GLN A 34 5.25 5.20 -1.07
N LEU A 35 4.67 4.18 -1.68
CA LEU A 35 3.77 3.21 -1.04
C LEU A 35 4.43 1.84 -1.17
N TRP A 36 4.44 1.06 -0.09
CA TRP A 36 5.01 -0.28 -0.12
C TRP A 36 4.01 -1.30 0.39
N VAL A 37 4.13 -2.52 -0.10
CA VAL A 37 3.40 -3.69 0.39
C VAL A 37 4.37 -4.85 0.56
N ASP A 38 4.04 -5.77 1.44
CA ASP A 38 4.93 -6.88 1.76
C ASP A 38 4.10 -8.15 1.97
N ASN A 39 4.81 -9.29 2.01
CA ASN A 39 4.24 -10.60 2.35
C ASN A 39 3.00 -10.96 1.52
N GLY A 40 3.04 -10.63 0.23
CA GLY A 40 1.98 -11.00 -0.69
C GLY A 40 0.72 -10.16 -0.57
N CYS A 41 0.75 -9.04 0.15
CA CYS A 41 -0.40 -8.13 0.22
C CYS A 41 -0.70 -7.56 -1.17
N ARG A 42 -1.94 -7.69 -1.59
CA ARG A 42 -2.47 -7.08 -2.80
C ARG A 42 -3.77 -6.39 -2.45
N ALA A 43 -3.87 -5.13 -2.79
CA ALA A 43 -5.03 -4.34 -2.37
C ALA A 43 -5.20 -3.14 -3.27
N GLU A 44 -6.41 -2.56 -3.19
CA GLU A 44 -6.70 -1.27 -3.79
C GLU A 44 -6.53 -0.19 -2.74
N PHE A 45 -5.84 0.87 -3.10
CA PHE A 45 -5.61 2.02 -2.24
C PHE A 45 -6.18 3.28 -2.87
N THR A 46 -6.59 4.22 -2.04
CA THR A 46 -6.94 5.56 -2.50
C THR A 46 -5.89 6.56 -2.00
N LEU A 47 -5.63 7.54 -2.83
CA LEU A 47 -4.69 8.62 -2.53
C LEU A 47 -5.47 9.93 -2.38
N TYR A 48 -5.13 10.72 -1.35
CA TYR A 48 -5.84 11.98 -1.13
C TYR A 48 -4.99 13.02 -0.39
#